data_4b40b43f96a5d16eb5576353126beb73
#
_entry.id   4b40b43f96a5d16eb5576353126beb73
#
_cell.length_a   1.000
_cell.length_b   1.000
_cell.length_c   1.000
_cell.angle_alpha   90.00
_cell.angle_beta   90.00
_cell.angle_gamma   90.00
#
_symmetry.space_group_name_H-M   'P 1'
#
loop_
_entity.id
_entity.type
_entity.pdbx_description
1 polymer ?
#
loop_
_entity_poly.entity_id
_entity_poly.type
_entity_poly.pdbx_seq_one_letter_code
_entity_poly.pdbx_strand_id
1 'polypeptide(L)'
;EALMEEWTGRLKNGELPPEIAADLPAILHMPDKQSLTYKAFAKAADSLKLSFYELAKQTGGIQSLPQYLLDGFKLRHFPRECAAPPVPDTADLPQAEGIAAFSIDDDSTTEVDDALSVQNLPDGGRRIGIHIAAPALAVQADDAMEKIIFQRQSTAYFPGGKITML
;
A
#
# COMPACT_ATOMS: atom_id res chain seq x y z
N GLU A 1 -31.20 -14.86 6.39
CA GLU A 1 -30.94 -16.07 7.20
C GLU A 1 -30.48 -17.21 6.30
N ALA A 2 -31.23 -17.59 5.25
CA ALA A 2 -30.85 -18.69 4.33
C ALA A 2 -29.44 -18.56 3.72
N LEU A 3 -29.07 -17.38 3.25
CA LEU A 3 -27.74 -17.12 2.64
C LEU A 3 -26.60 -17.28 3.66
N MET A 4 -26.79 -16.83 4.89
CA MET A 4 -25.82 -17.02 5.96
C MET A 4 -25.60 -18.50 6.29
N GLU A 5 -26.67 -19.28 6.32
CA GLU A 5 -26.59 -20.73 6.56
C GLU A 5 -25.88 -21.45 5.39
N GLU A 6 -26.15 -21.05 4.16
CA GLU A 6 -25.47 -21.57 2.97
C GLU A 6 -23.95 -21.32 3.07
N TRP A 7 -23.54 -20.07 3.31
CA TRP A 7 -22.12 -19.74 3.46
C TRP A 7 -21.45 -20.46 4.62
N THR A 8 -22.16 -20.57 5.76
CA THR A 8 -21.66 -21.33 6.90
C THR A 8 -21.43 -22.79 6.55
N GLY A 9 -22.36 -23.40 5.80
CA GLY A 9 -22.22 -24.79 5.33
C GLY A 9 -21.03 -24.98 4.41
N ARG A 10 -20.85 -24.09 3.43
CA ARG A 10 -19.70 -24.12 2.50
C ARG A 10 -18.36 -23.98 3.21
N LEU A 11 -18.25 -23.02 4.13
CA LEU A 11 -17.03 -22.84 4.95
C LEU A 11 -16.71 -24.10 5.78
N LYS A 12 -17.70 -24.74 6.36
CA LYS A 12 -17.51 -25.99 7.14
C LYS A 12 -17.03 -27.15 6.27
N ASN A 13 -17.34 -27.13 4.99
CA ASN A 13 -16.85 -28.10 4.00
C ASN A 13 -15.50 -27.72 3.37
N GLY A 14 -14.84 -26.66 3.88
CA GLY A 14 -13.54 -26.21 3.38
C GLY A 14 -13.61 -25.34 2.13
N GLU A 15 -14.81 -24.87 1.77
CA GLU A 15 -15.03 -24.04 0.59
C GLU A 15 -15.20 -22.57 1.01
N LEU A 16 -14.46 -21.63 0.37
CA LEU A 16 -14.55 -20.20 0.61
C LEU A 16 -15.53 -19.55 -0.37
N PRO A 17 -16.73 -19.10 0.07
CA PRO A 17 -17.65 -18.35 -0.78
C PRO A 17 -17.01 -17.08 -1.34
N PRO A 18 -17.26 -16.69 -2.61
CA PRO A 18 -16.66 -15.49 -3.22
C PRO A 18 -16.94 -14.20 -2.43
N GLU A 19 -18.14 -14.07 -1.87
CA GLU A 19 -18.54 -12.90 -1.09
C GLU A 19 -17.73 -12.80 0.22
N ILE A 20 -17.49 -13.93 0.86
CA ILE A 20 -16.64 -13.99 2.06
C ILE A 20 -15.16 -13.79 1.67
N ALA A 21 -14.71 -14.31 0.54
CA ALA A 21 -13.35 -14.11 0.06
C ALA A 21 -13.06 -12.62 -0.16
N ALA A 22 -14.00 -11.89 -0.77
CA ALA A 22 -13.88 -10.45 -1.00
C ALA A 22 -13.79 -9.64 0.31
N ASP A 23 -14.48 -10.09 1.36
CA ASP A 23 -14.56 -9.40 2.65
C ASP A 23 -13.56 -9.97 3.69
N LEU A 24 -12.82 -11.01 3.33
CA LEU A 24 -11.95 -11.74 4.25
C LEU A 24 -10.91 -10.88 4.96
N PRO A 25 -10.21 -9.94 4.29
CA PRO A 25 -9.28 -9.06 4.98
C PRO A 25 -9.95 -8.22 6.08
N ALA A 26 -11.15 -7.73 5.82
CA ALA A 26 -11.94 -7.00 6.83
C ALA A 26 -12.36 -7.94 7.98
N ILE A 27 -12.88 -9.11 7.69
CA ILE A 27 -13.28 -10.12 8.69
C ILE A 27 -12.12 -10.45 9.64
N LEU A 28 -10.91 -10.56 9.12
CA LEU A 28 -9.72 -10.96 9.88
C LEU A 28 -9.07 -9.81 10.67
N HIS A 29 -9.12 -8.58 10.17
CA HIS A 29 -8.31 -7.48 10.71
C HIS A 29 -9.10 -6.28 11.22
N MET A 30 -10.26 -5.97 10.63
CA MET A 30 -11.10 -4.82 11.00
C MET A 30 -12.60 -5.18 10.87
N PRO A 31 -13.09 -6.15 11.62
CA PRO A 31 -14.39 -6.73 11.38
C PRO A 31 -15.57 -5.80 11.69
N ASP A 32 -16.49 -5.70 10.74
CA ASP A 32 -17.87 -5.33 11.04
C ASP A 32 -18.62 -6.56 11.55
N LYS A 33 -18.78 -6.65 12.86
CA LYS A 33 -19.45 -7.77 13.52
C LYS A 33 -20.96 -7.88 13.19
N GLN A 34 -21.53 -6.86 12.53
CA GLN A 34 -22.94 -6.89 12.10
C GLN A 34 -23.10 -7.43 10.68
N SER A 35 -22.04 -7.47 9.87
CA SER A 35 -22.09 -7.98 8.51
C SER A 35 -22.50 -9.45 8.47
N LEU A 36 -23.19 -9.84 7.39
CA LEU A 36 -23.60 -11.25 7.20
C LEU A 36 -22.38 -12.14 6.96
N THR A 37 -21.38 -11.64 6.26
CA THR A 37 -20.12 -12.35 5.96
C THR A 37 -19.36 -12.67 7.25
N TYR A 38 -19.22 -11.69 8.15
CA TYR A 38 -18.62 -11.93 9.47
C TYR A 38 -19.40 -12.97 10.29
N LYS A 39 -20.73 -12.84 10.34
CA LYS A 39 -21.58 -13.77 11.13
C LYS A 39 -21.50 -15.20 10.61
N ALA A 40 -21.52 -15.39 9.28
CA ALA A 40 -21.36 -16.70 8.67
C ALA A 40 -19.98 -17.30 8.99
N PHE A 41 -18.93 -16.50 8.86
CA PHE A 41 -17.55 -16.92 9.13
C PHE A 41 -17.35 -17.27 10.62
N ALA A 42 -17.84 -16.43 11.53
CA ALA A 42 -17.78 -16.67 12.97
C ALA A 42 -18.52 -17.94 13.37
N LYS A 43 -19.72 -18.17 12.81
CA LYS A 43 -20.51 -19.37 13.08
C LYS A 43 -19.80 -20.64 12.59
N ALA A 44 -19.16 -20.59 11.43
CA ALA A 44 -18.38 -21.72 10.91
C ALA A 44 -17.16 -22.00 11.80
N ALA A 45 -16.40 -20.96 12.16
CA ALA A 45 -15.22 -21.07 13.02
C ALA A 45 -15.58 -21.69 14.39
N ASP A 46 -16.63 -21.18 15.03
CA ASP A 46 -17.12 -21.70 16.31
C ASP A 46 -17.56 -23.17 16.21
N SER A 47 -18.31 -23.52 15.17
CA SER A 47 -18.76 -24.89 14.93
C SER A 47 -17.61 -25.89 14.75
N LEU A 48 -16.51 -25.46 14.12
CA LEU A 48 -15.32 -26.26 13.87
C LEU A 48 -14.29 -26.18 14.99
N LYS A 49 -14.49 -25.29 15.97
CA LYS A 49 -13.55 -24.96 17.04
C LYS A 49 -12.19 -24.49 16.50
N LEU A 50 -12.21 -23.70 15.43
CA LEU A 50 -11.06 -23.10 14.80
C LEU A 50 -10.99 -21.61 15.11
N SER A 51 -9.76 -21.06 15.16
CA SER A 51 -9.58 -19.62 15.08
C SER A 51 -9.94 -19.11 13.68
N PHE A 52 -10.17 -17.81 13.54
CA PHE A 52 -10.42 -17.19 12.23
C PHE A 52 -9.27 -17.39 11.25
N TYR A 53 -8.03 -17.30 11.74
CA TYR A 53 -6.84 -17.56 10.95
C TYR A 53 -6.80 -19.02 10.43
N GLU A 54 -7.09 -20.00 11.30
CA GLU A 54 -7.09 -21.41 10.93
C GLU A 54 -8.17 -21.72 9.90
N LEU A 55 -9.41 -21.21 10.11
CA LEU A 55 -10.50 -21.38 9.15
C LEU A 55 -10.15 -20.73 7.79
N ALA A 56 -9.64 -19.50 7.79
CA ALA A 56 -9.24 -18.83 6.57
C ALA A 56 -8.12 -19.57 5.83
N LYS A 57 -7.16 -20.14 6.55
CA LYS A 57 -6.10 -20.97 5.98
C LYS A 57 -6.64 -22.27 5.41
N GLN A 58 -7.53 -22.94 6.13
CA GLN A 58 -8.15 -24.21 5.70
C GLN A 58 -8.99 -24.05 4.44
N THR A 59 -9.68 -22.93 4.30
CA THR A 59 -10.51 -22.60 3.12
C THR A 59 -9.71 -21.98 1.96
N GLY A 60 -8.39 -21.87 2.08
CA GLY A 60 -7.51 -21.31 1.05
C GLY A 60 -7.53 -19.78 0.94
N GLY A 61 -8.19 -19.08 1.86
CA GLY A 61 -8.24 -17.62 1.90
C GLY A 61 -6.93 -16.96 2.36
N ILE A 62 -6.08 -17.69 3.08
CA ILE A 62 -4.74 -17.27 3.48
C ILE A 62 -3.73 -18.29 2.96
N GLN A 63 -2.76 -17.84 2.16
CA GLN A 63 -1.72 -18.70 1.60
C GLN A 63 -0.50 -18.80 2.52
N SER A 64 -0.19 -17.72 3.23
CA SER A 64 0.98 -17.65 4.10
C SER A 64 0.79 -16.63 5.22
N LEU A 65 1.59 -16.77 6.29
CA LEU A 65 1.63 -15.77 7.37
C LEU A 65 2.08 -14.38 6.89
N PRO A 66 3.11 -14.25 6.01
CA PRO A 66 3.47 -12.94 5.47
C PRO A 66 2.30 -12.25 4.74
N GLN A 67 1.53 -12.97 3.92
CA GLN A 67 0.35 -12.43 3.27
C GLN A 67 -0.67 -11.93 4.29
N TYR A 68 -1.02 -12.74 5.29
CA TYR A 68 -1.95 -12.36 6.35
C TYR A 68 -1.54 -11.06 7.06
N LEU A 69 -0.26 -10.92 7.41
CA LEU A 69 0.26 -9.73 8.07
C LEU A 69 0.22 -8.51 7.14
N LEU A 70 0.57 -8.70 5.86
CA LEU A 70 0.56 -7.65 4.85
C LEU A 70 -0.86 -7.14 4.57
N ASP A 71 -1.84 -8.02 4.48
CA ASP A 71 -3.24 -7.65 4.27
C ASP A 71 -3.77 -6.80 5.44
N GLY A 72 -3.43 -7.18 6.67
CA GLY A 72 -3.78 -6.40 7.85
C GLY A 72 -3.08 -5.04 7.92
N PHE A 73 -1.85 -4.97 7.47
CA PHE A 73 -1.11 -3.72 7.35
C PHE A 73 -1.72 -2.80 6.27
N LYS A 74 -1.96 -3.35 5.07
CA LYS A 74 -2.60 -2.60 3.96
C LYS A 74 -3.94 -2.03 4.37
N LEU A 75 -4.80 -2.83 4.98
CA LEU A 75 -6.14 -2.40 5.37
C LEU A 75 -6.11 -1.23 6.36
N ARG A 76 -5.13 -1.19 7.26
CA ARG A 76 -5.01 -0.12 8.27
C ARG A 76 -4.34 1.14 7.76
N HIS A 77 -3.29 1.00 6.94
CA HIS A 77 -2.42 2.10 6.58
C HIS A 77 -2.52 2.52 5.11
N PHE A 78 -2.95 1.60 4.24
CA PHE A 78 -3.12 1.84 2.81
C PHE A 78 -4.51 1.38 2.32
N PRO A 79 -5.61 1.82 2.98
CA PRO A 79 -6.95 1.26 2.73
C PRO A 79 -7.53 1.64 1.37
N ARG A 80 -6.90 2.56 0.64
CA ARG A 80 -7.33 3.01 -0.68
C ARG A 80 -6.22 2.85 -1.68
N GLU A 81 -6.58 2.43 -2.88
CA GLU A 81 -5.70 2.55 -4.03
C GLU A 81 -5.51 4.03 -4.35
N CYS A 82 -4.31 4.39 -4.79
CA CYS A 82 -3.97 5.71 -5.27
C CYS A 82 -3.64 5.60 -6.76
N ALA A 83 -4.32 6.38 -7.57
CA ALA A 83 -3.89 6.55 -8.95
C ALA A 83 -2.51 7.23 -8.97
N ALA A 84 -1.68 6.89 -9.94
CA ALA A 84 -0.43 7.61 -10.14
C ALA A 84 -0.72 9.12 -10.34
N PRO A 85 0.08 10.00 -9.74
CA PRO A 85 -0.08 11.43 -9.95
C PRO A 85 0.12 11.78 -11.44
N PRO A 86 -0.55 12.82 -11.95
CA PRO A 86 -0.29 13.28 -13.30
C PRO A 86 1.16 13.77 -13.42
N VAL A 87 1.75 13.61 -14.58
CA VAL A 87 3.07 14.21 -14.86
C VAL A 87 2.90 15.74 -14.84
N PRO A 88 3.62 16.48 -13.98
CA PRO A 88 3.47 17.93 -13.91
C PRO A 88 4.01 18.59 -15.18
N ASP A 89 3.38 19.67 -15.61
CA ASP A 89 3.95 20.54 -16.63
C ASP A 89 5.11 21.34 -16.02
N THR A 90 6.28 21.18 -16.57
CA THR A 90 7.52 21.85 -16.12
C THR A 90 8.05 22.87 -17.13
N ALA A 91 7.29 23.17 -18.21
CA ALA A 91 7.74 24.03 -19.29
C ALA A 91 8.08 25.46 -18.82
N ASP A 92 7.36 25.98 -17.83
CA ASP A 92 7.57 27.32 -17.27
C ASP A 92 8.59 27.37 -16.14
N LEU A 93 9.19 26.23 -15.75
CA LEU A 93 10.19 26.21 -14.67
C LEU A 93 11.55 26.64 -15.19
N PRO A 94 12.29 27.44 -14.40
CA PRO A 94 13.65 27.82 -14.75
C PRO A 94 14.56 26.60 -14.94
N GLN A 95 15.24 26.55 -16.06
CA GLN A 95 16.23 25.50 -16.31
C GLN A 95 17.55 25.84 -15.62
N ALA A 96 18.11 24.89 -14.88
CA ALA A 96 19.41 25.02 -14.25
C ALA A 96 20.50 24.68 -15.26
N GLU A 97 21.12 25.71 -15.89
CA GLU A 97 22.17 25.52 -16.86
C GLU A 97 23.52 25.19 -16.20
N GLY A 98 24.32 24.36 -16.87
CA GLY A 98 25.66 24.00 -16.40
C GLY A 98 25.70 23.15 -15.14
N ILE A 99 24.59 22.52 -14.75
CA ILE A 99 24.52 21.60 -13.64
C ILE A 99 24.64 20.17 -14.17
N ALA A 100 25.68 19.45 -13.74
CA ALA A 100 25.78 18.00 -13.90
C ALA A 100 25.41 17.33 -12.57
N ALA A 101 24.16 16.92 -12.46
CA ALA A 101 23.66 16.22 -11.28
C ALA A 101 23.87 14.71 -11.42
N PHE A 102 24.18 14.04 -10.33
CA PHE A 102 24.29 12.59 -10.23
C PHE A 102 23.66 12.10 -8.91
N SER A 103 23.05 10.93 -8.95
CA SER A 103 22.55 10.25 -7.75
C SER A 103 23.54 9.18 -7.27
N ILE A 104 23.40 8.74 -6.04
CA ILE A 104 24.21 7.67 -5.44
C ILE A 104 23.22 6.64 -4.91
N ASP A 105 22.85 5.72 -5.78
CA ASP A 105 21.82 4.70 -5.52
C ASP A 105 22.34 3.31 -5.89
N ASP A 106 21.66 2.28 -5.39
CA ASP A 106 21.87 0.91 -5.83
C ASP A 106 21.30 0.70 -7.25
N ASP A 107 21.88 -0.23 -8.01
CA ASP A 107 21.43 -0.57 -9.37
C ASP A 107 19.95 -0.99 -9.46
N SER A 108 19.36 -1.40 -8.35
CA SER A 108 17.96 -1.81 -8.23
C SER A 108 17.01 -0.67 -7.85
N THR A 109 17.53 0.54 -7.58
CA THR A 109 16.70 1.69 -7.19
C THR A 109 15.80 2.12 -8.34
N THR A 110 14.52 2.21 -8.07
CA THR A 110 13.49 2.63 -9.05
C THR A 110 12.92 4.01 -8.77
N GLU A 111 13.16 4.55 -7.57
CA GLU A 111 12.71 5.88 -7.14
C GLU A 111 13.97 6.67 -6.75
N VAL A 112 14.41 7.55 -7.63
CA VAL A 112 15.55 8.45 -7.37
C VAL A 112 14.99 9.76 -6.84
N ASP A 113 15.13 10.00 -5.54
CA ASP A 113 14.52 11.14 -4.84
C ASP A 113 15.51 12.30 -4.66
N ASP A 114 16.81 12.02 -4.69
CA ASP A 114 17.84 13.03 -4.49
C ASP A 114 19.04 12.85 -5.44
N ALA A 115 19.72 13.95 -5.67
CA ALA A 115 20.94 14.00 -6.46
C ALA A 115 21.86 15.09 -5.94
N LEU A 116 23.13 14.97 -6.28
CA LEU A 116 24.18 15.92 -5.95
C LEU A 116 24.76 16.55 -7.21
N SER A 117 25.28 17.76 -7.10
CA SER A 117 26.13 18.35 -8.13
C SER A 117 27.29 19.10 -7.51
N VAL A 118 28.39 19.23 -8.26
CA VAL A 118 29.55 19.99 -7.86
C VAL A 118 29.93 20.93 -8.98
N GLN A 119 30.04 22.22 -8.70
CA GLN A 119 30.50 23.24 -9.61
C GLN A 119 31.77 23.89 -9.07
N ASN A 120 32.80 24.05 -9.91
CA ASN A 120 33.96 24.86 -9.55
C ASN A 120 33.61 26.34 -9.75
N LEU A 121 33.95 27.15 -8.79
CA LEU A 121 33.74 28.60 -8.84
C LEU A 121 35.02 29.32 -9.34
N PRO A 122 34.90 30.55 -9.93
CA PRO A 122 36.04 31.29 -10.42
C PRO A 122 37.08 31.68 -9.36
N ASP A 123 36.65 31.77 -8.11
CA ASP A 123 37.48 32.06 -6.94
C ASP A 123 38.26 30.85 -6.40
N GLY A 124 38.14 29.69 -7.07
CA GLY A 124 38.72 28.42 -6.63
C GLY A 124 37.87 27.67 -5.61
N GLY A 125 36.74 28.22 -5.18
CA GLY A 125 35.76 27.56 -4.35
C GLY A 125 34.95 26.48 -5.10
N ARG A 126 34.14 25.75 -4.37
CA ARG A 126 33.19 24.78 -4.92
C ARG A 126 31.80 25.05 -4.41
N ARG A 127 30.83 24.99 -5.32
CA ARG A 127 29.40 24.97 -4.96
C ARG A 127 28.91 23.53 -5.01
N ILE A 128 28.36 23.06 -3.93
CA ILE A 128 27.67 21.76 -3.86
C ILE A 128 26.18 22.03 -3.96
N GLY A 129 25.54 21.41 -4.96
CA GLY A 129 24.08 21.38 -5.11
C GLY A 129 23.52 20.11 -4.49
N ILE A 130 22.42 20.25 -3.75
CA ILE A 130 21.60 19.14 -3.28
C ILE A 130 20.25 19.30 -3.98
N HIS A 131 19.90 18.32 -4.79
CA HIS A 131 18.71 18.34 -5.62
C HIS A 131 17.73 17.32 -5.06
N ILE A 132 16.49 17.75 -4.81
CA ILE A 132 15.45 16.89 -4.25
C ILE A 132 14.29 16.84 -5.25
N ALA A 133 13.76 15.63 -5.49
CA ALA A 133 12.55 15.46 -6.29
C ALA A 133 11.40 16.32 -5.72
N ALA A 134 10.59 16.87 -6.62
CA ALA A 134 9.51 17.78 -6.25
C ALA A 134 8.13 17.18 -6.59
N PRO A 135 7.71 16.06 -5.95
CA PRO A 135 6.42 15.43 -6.23
C PRO A 135 5.23 16.35 -5.98
N ALA A 136 5.39 17.36 -5.13
CA ALA A 136 4.38 18.38 -4.86
C ALA A 136 3.97 19.19 -6.09
N LEU A 137 4.75 19.22 -7.17
CA LEU A 137 4.36 19.83 -8.43
C LEU A 137 3.14 19.14 -9.08
N ALA A 138 2.94 17.87 -8.77
CA ALA A 138 1.84 17.05 -9.30
C ALA A 138 0.61 16.98 -8.36
N VAL A 139 0.69 17.59 -7.18
CA VAL A 139 -0.34 17.49 -6.14
C VAL A 139 -0.92 18.87 -5.86
N GLN A 140 -2.24 18.96 -5.91
CA GLN A 140 -2.95 20.20 -5.56
C GLN A 140 -3.35 20.16 -4.09
N ALA A 141 -3.26 21.33 -3.43
CA ALA A 141 -3.74 21.47 -2.07
C ALA A 141 -5.25 21.14 -1.97
N ASP A 142 -5.62 20.46 -0.89
CA ASP A 142 -7.00 20.06 -0.57
C ASP A 142 -7.63 19.01 -1.51
N ASP A 143 -6.88 18.45 -2.45
CA ASP A 143 -7.41 17.41 -3.34
C ASP A 143 -7.48 16.01 -2.66
N ALA A 144 -8.01 15.04 -3.40
CA ALA A 144 -8.14 13.67 -2.89
C ALA A 144 -6.78 12.98 -2.73
N MET A 145 -5.80 13.34 -3.56
CA MET A 145 -4.46 12.78 -3.53
C MET A 145 -3.68 13.27 -2.31
N GLU A 146 -3.75 14.56 -2.00
CA GLU A 146 -3.15 15.11 -0.79
C GLU A 146 -3.64 14.39 0.47
N LYS A 147 -4.94 14.11 0.57
CA LYS A 147 -5.53 13.36 1.68
C LYS A 147 -4.95 11.94 1.80
N ILE A 148 -4.69 11.28 0.66
CA ILE A 148 -4.05 9.97 0.63
C ILE A 148 -2.59 10.07 1.09
N ILE A 149 -1.85 11.08 0.63
CA ILE A 149 -0.47 11.35 1.03
C ILE A 149 -0.37 11.54 2.54
N PHE A 150 -1.23 12.39 3.11
CA PHE A 150 -1.28 12.61 4.57
C PHE A 150 -1.62 11.35 5.35
N GLN A 151 -2.40 10.45 4.79
CA GLN A 151 -2.72 9.17 5.43
C GLN A 151 -1.56 8.18 5.36
N ARG A 152 -0.87 8.10 4.20
CA ARG A 152 0.21 7.13 3.96
C ARG A 152 1.56 7.58 4.51
N GLN A 153 1.91 8.84 4.34
CA GLN A 153 3.12 9.55 4.82
C GLN A 153 4.46 9.03 4.25
N SER A 154 4.54 7.80 3.80
CA SER A 154 5.76 7.21 3.23
C SER A 154 5.47 5.97 2.39
N THR A 155 6.42 5.58 1.55
CA THR A 155 6.49 4.25 0.96
C THR A 155 6.83 3.22 2.04
N ALA A 156 6.09 2.12 2.08
CA ALA A 156 6.35 1.02 3.01
C ALA A 156 7.16 -0.08 2.30
N TYR A 157 8.37 -0.32 2.77
CA TYR A 157 9.25 -1.40 2.28
C TYR A 157 9.13 -2.63 3.17
N PHE A 158 9.09 -3.82 2.57
CA PHE A 158 9.05 -5.09 3.29
C PHE A 158 9.76 -6.18 2.47
N PRO A 159 10.16 -7.31 3.10
CA PRO A 159 10.76 -8.41 2.35
C PRO A 159 9.86 -8.89 1.21
N GLY A 160 10.34 -8.78 -0.01
CA GLY A 160 9.63 -9.17 -1.23
C GLY A 160 8.83 -8.06 -1.94
N GLY A 161 8.88 -6.80 -1.48
CA GLY A 161 8.23 -5.70 -2.19
C GLY A 161 8.14 -4.37 -1.46
N LYS A 162 7.36 -3.49 -2.05
CA LYS A 162 7.02 -2.19 -1.46
C LYS A 162 5.56 -1.83 -1.76
N ILE A 163 5.00 -0.94 -0.96
CA ILE A 163 3.74 -0.25 -1.23
C ILE A 163 4.08 1.23 -1.30
N THR A 164 3.96 1.82 -2.46
CA THR A 164 4.30 3.22 -2.68
C THR A 164 3.35 4.16 -1.95
N MET A 165 3.84 5.33 -1.55
CA MET A 165 3.00 6.40 -1.01
C MET A 165 2.06 6.93 -2.09
N LEU A 166 2.54 7.05 -3.32
CA LEU A 166 1.82 7.49 -4.52
C LEU A 166 1.91 6.46 -5.63
#